data_b3ef11bd3853a601687fe594ac217ae3
#
_entry.id   b3ef11bd3853a601687fe594ac217ae3
#
_cell.length_a   1.000
_cell.length_b   1.000
_cell.length_c   1.000
_cell.angle_alpha   90.00
_cell.angle_beta   90.00
_cell.angle_gamma   90.00
#
_symmetry.space_group_name_H-M   'P 1'
#
loop_
_entity.id
_entity.type
_entity.pdbx_description
1 polymer ?
#
loop_
_entity_poly.entity_id
_entity_poly.type
_entity_poly.pdbx_seq_one_letter_code
_entity_poly.pdbx_strand_id
1 'polypeptide(L)'
;DGSVTLLDTRTAYEYKSGHIDGYINIPVDDLRDQLNELDRSKPVYVICQSGLRSYIACRILSQNGFDCYNFSGGYRFYASVIKEKEMSEYTYPCGMEK
;
A
#
# COMPACT_ATOMS: atom_id res chain seq x y z
N ASP A 1 11.59 -3.07 5.16
CA ASP A 1 12.40 -2.90 6.31
C ASP A 1 11.57 -2.31 7.43
N GLY A 2 12.08 -2.29 8.59
CA GLY A 2 11.31 -1.91 9.77
C GLY A 2 11.04 -0.43 9.94
N SER A 3 11.56 0.40 9.07
CA SER A 3 11.42 1.83 9.24
C SER A 3 10.14 2.38 8.63
N VAL A 4 9.44 1.59 7.87
CA VAL A 4 8.17 2.02 7.26
C VAL A 4 7.15 0.92 7.39
N THR A 5 5.88 1.27 7.25
CA THR A 5 4.81 0.30 7.22
C THR A 5 4.36 0.16 5.78
N LEU A 6 4.27 -1.07 5.30
CA LEU A 6 3.80 -1.33 3.94
C LEU A 6 2.40 -1.92 4.06
N LEU A 7 1.41 -1.19 3.55
CA LEU A 7 0.01 -1.54 3.79
C LEU A 7 -0.74 -1.81 2.49
N ASP A 8 -1.35 -3.00 2.40
CA ASP A 8 -2.16 -3.38 1.27
C ASP A 8 -3.62 -3.28 1.69
N THR A 9 -4.39 -2.41 1.06
CA THR A 9 -5.76 -2.14 1.46
C THR A 9 -6.79 -2.89 0.63
N ARG A 10 -6.34 -3.87 -0.14
CA ARG A 10 -7.26 -4.71 -0.92
C ARG A 10 -7.98 -5.67 0.01
N THR A 11 -8.94 -6.40 -0.50
CA THR A 11 -9.65 -7.38 0.32
C THR A 11 -8.70 -8.52 0.68
N ALA A 12 -9.06 -9.27 1.69
CA ALA A 12 -8.28 -10.44 2.09
C ALA A 12 -8.18 -11.45 0.95
N TYR A 13 -9.23 -11.58 0.18
CA TYR A 13 -9.22 -12.52 -0.94
C TYR A 13 -8.20 -12.08 -2.00
N GLU A 14 -8.18 -10.80 -2.32
CA GLU A 14 -7.22 -10.28 -3.30
C GLU A 14 -5.79 -10.48 -2.79
N TYR A 15 -5.58 -10.22 -1.51
CA TYR A 15 -4.25 -10.33 -0.92
C TYR A 15 -3.78 -11.79 -0.97
N LYS A 16 -4.66 -12.72 -0.68
CA LYS A 16 -4.29 -14.11 -0.73
C LYS A 16 -4.02 -14.60 -2.13
N SER A 17 -4.63 -13.99 -3.13
CA SER A 17 -4.42 -14.40 -4.51
C SER A 17 -3.07 -13.94 -5.03
N GLY A 18 -2.44 -12.99 -4.39
CA GLY A 18 -1.11 -12.53 -4.76
C GLY A 18 -0.88 -11.17 -4.15
N HIS A 19 0.27 -10.95 -3.55
CA HIS A 19 0.59 -9.67 -2.93
C HIS A 19 2.09 -9.45 -2.93
N ILE A 20 2.51 -8.24 -2.59
CA ILE A 20 3.91 -7.90 -2.53
C ILE A 20 4.44 -8.30 -1.17
N ASP A 21 5.55 -9.00 -1.13
CA ASP A 21 6.15 -9.42 0.12
C ASP A 21 6.42 -8.24 1.02
N GLY A 22 6.14 -8.39 2.26
CA GLY A 22 6.38 -7.34 3.25
C GLY A 22 5.18 -6.44 3.50
N TYR A 23 4.15 -6.50 2.66
CA TYR A 23 2.97 -5.70 2.89
C TYR A 23 2.01 -6.45 3.82
N ILE A 24 1.43 -5.72 4.75
CA ILE A 24 0.40 -6.31 5.60
C ILE A 24 -0.94 -5.96 4.99
N ASN A 25 -1.94 -6.74 5.26
CA ASN A 25 -3.26 -6.53 4.66
C ASN A 25 -4.25 -6.02 5.70
N ILE A 26 -4.77 -4.83 5.48
CA ILE A 26 -5.91 -4.32 6.22
C ILE A 26 -6.84 -3.75 5.18
N PRO A 27 -7.90 -4.43 4.82
CA PRO A 27 -8.82 -3.91 3.80
C PRO A 27 -9.32 -2.52 4.19
N VAL A 28 -9.51 -1.66 3.21
CA VAL A 28 -9.86 -0.27 3.47
C VAL A 28 -11.14 -0.17 4.31
N ASP A 29 -12.07 -1.09 4.13
CA ASP A 29 -13.32 -1.07 4.88
C ASP A 29 -13.11 -1.31 6.37
N ASP A 30 -12.02 -1.95 6.74
CA ASP A 30 -11.74 -2.27 8.13
C ASP A 30 -10.73 -1.31 8.75
N LEU A 31 -10.18 -0.42 7.96
CA LEU A 31 -9.03 0.36 8.40
C LEU A 31 -9.32 1.22 9.62
N ARG A 32 -10.45 1.88 9.64
CA ARG A 32 -10.76 2.76 10.76
C ARG A 32 -10.80 2.02 12.08
N ASP A 33 -11.19 0.76 12.05
CA ASP A 33 -11.27 -0.03 13.27
C ASP A 33 -9.94 -0.64 13.65
N GLN A 34 -8.97 -0.58 12.79
CA GLN A 34 -7.68 -1.22 13.03
C GLN A 34 -6.51 -0.26 13.04
N LEU A 35 -6.76 1.04 13.20
CA LEU A 35 -5.68 2.02 13.21
C LEU A 35 -4.68 1.76 14.32
N ASN A 36 -5.10 1.21 15.42
CA ASN A 36 -4.19 0.95 16.51
C ASN A 36 -3.22 -0.20 16.24
N GLU A 37 -3.44 -0.92 15.16
CA GLU A 37 -2.51 -1.98 14.77
C GLU A 37 -1.29 -1.37 14.08
N LEU A 38 -1.32 -0.09 13.78
CA LEU A 38 -0.24 0.55 13.04
C LEU A 38 0.52 1.52 13.95
N ASP A 39 1.79 1.72 13.64
CA ASP A 39 2.66 2.57 14.42
C ASP A 39 2.68 3.96 13.80
N ARG A 40 2.14 4.95 14.49
CA ARG A 40 2.07 6.32 13.95
C ARG A 40 3.42 6.97 13.76
N SER A 41 4.46 6.42 14.36
CA SER A 41 5.79 6.99 14.21
C SER A 41 6.45 6.57 12.90
N LYS A 42 5.85 5.67 12.14
CA LYS A 42 6.42 5.19 10.88
C LYS A 42 5.59 5.65 9.71
N PRO A 43 6.21 6.06 8.61
CA PRO A 43 5.45 6.38 7.40
C PRO A 43 4.76 5.14 6.87
N VAL A 44 3.60 5.30 6.29
CA VAL A 44 2.83 4.19 5.76
C VAL A 44 2.78 4.31 4.24
N TYR A 45 3.21 3.29 3.55
CA TYR A 45 3.15 3.26 2.10
C TYR A 45 1.99 2.34 1.73
N VAL A 46 1.02 2.87 1.04
CA VAL A 46 -0.29 2.24 0.86
C VAL A 46 -0.53 1.85 -0.58
N ILE A 47 -1.01 0.64 -0.83
CA ILE A 47 -1.41 0.24 -2.17
C ILE A 47 -2.79 -0.39 -2.15
N CYS A 48 -3.42 -0.44 -3.32
CA CYS A 48 -4.61 -1.25 -3.52
C CYS A 48 -4.48 -1.80 -4.94
N GLN A 49 -5.55 -2.28 -5.54
CA GLN A 49 -5.46 -2.88 -6.87
C GLN A 49 -5.08 -1.83 -7.93
N SER A 50 -5.73 -0.69 -7.93
CA SER A 50 -5.48 0.31 -8.95
C SER A 50 -5.33 1.74 -8.44
N GLY A 51 -5.39 1.96 -7.16
CA GLY A 51 -5.10 3.27 -6.59
C GLY A 51 -6.25 3.98 -5.90
N LEU A 52 -7.49 3.60 -6.14
CA LEU A 52 -8.62 4.30 -5.53
C LEU A 52 -8.80 4.01 -4.05
N ARG A 53 -8.78 2.75 -3.70
CA ARG A 53 -8.96 2.36 -2.29
C ARG A 53 -7.79 2.85 -1.45
N SER A 54 -6.59 2.86 -2.02
CA SER A 54 -5.44 3.34 -1.29
C SER A 54 -5.51 4.85 -1.10
N TYR A 55 -6.11 5.56 -2.05
CA TYR A 55 -6.31 7.00 -1.89
C TYR A 55 -7.23 7.25 -0.69
N ILE A 56 -8.33 6.51 -0.59
CA ILE A 56 -9.25 6.64 0.52
C ILE A 56 -8.54 6.27 1.83
N ALA A 57 -7.76 5.21 1.81
CA ALA A 57 -7.02 4.79 2.99
C ALA A 57 -6.04 5.86 3.44
N CYS A 58 -5.36 6.50 2.51
CA CYS A 58 -4.44 7.57 2.86
C CYS A 58 -5.17 8.73 3.51
N ARG A 59 -6.37 9.03 3.06
CA ARG A 59 -7.12 10.10 3.69
C ARG A 59 -7.49 9.74 5.12
N ILE A 60 -7.89 8.50 5.36
CA ILE A 60 -8.20 8.04 6.70
C ILE A 60 -6.96 8.13 7.57
N LEU A 61 -5.84 7.67 7.07
CA LEU A 61 -4.60 7.67 7.84
C LEU A 61 -4.14 9.09 8.15
N SER A 62 -4.19 9.97 7.16
CA SER A 62 -3.76 11.36 7.37
C SER A 62 -4.62 12.04 8.41
N GLN A 63 -5.91 11.77 8.40
CA GLN A 63 -6.81 12.37 9.37
C GLN A 63 -6.57 11.84 10.79
N ASN A 64 -5.87 10.74 10.90
CA ASN A 64 -5.58 10.13 12.18
C ASN A 64 -4.12 10.20 12.58
N GLY A 65 -3.38 11.13 12.00
CA GLY A 65 -2.03 11.41 12.45
C GLY A 65 -0.92 10.59 11.82
N PHE A 66 -1.20 9.88 10.76
CA PHE A 66 -0.17 9.10 10.09
C PHE A 66 0.41 9.88 8.91
N ASP A 67 1.67 9.62 8.63
CA ASP A 67 2.33 10.16 7.45
C ASP A 67 2.21 9.07 6.39
N CYS A 68 1.44 9.26 5.35
CA CYS A 68 1.18 8.21 4.39
C CYS A 68 1.44 8.61 2.96
N TYR A 69 1.76 7.61 2.14
CA TYR A 69 2.06 7.82 0.74
C TYR A 69 1.29 6.78 -0.07
N ASN A 70 0.65 7.21 -1.14
CA ASN A 70 -0.17 6.33 -1.97
C ASN A 70 0.60 5.91 -3.21
N PHE A 71 0.73 4.59 -3.43
CA PHE A 71 1.38 4.11 -4.63
C PHE A 71 0.31 4.09 -5.70
N SER A 72 0.29 5.07 -6.56
CA SER A 72 -0.82 5.29 -7.47
C SER A 72 -1.08 4.17 -8.47
N GLY A 73 -0.09 3.41 -8.85
CA GLY A 73 -0.31 2.29 -9.77
C GLY A 73 -0.87 1.07 -9.10
N GLY A 74 -0.68 0.97 -7.81
CA GLY A 74 -1.20 -0.15 -7.03
C GLY A 74 -0.60 -1.49 -7.42
N TYR A 75 -1.22 -2.54 -6.96
CA TYR A 75 -0.73 -3.89 -7.21
C TYR A 75 -0.76 -4.22 -8.69
N ARG A 76 -1.71 -3.69 -9.43
CA ARG A 76 -1.79 -3.94 -10.87
C ARG A 76 -0.50 -3.48 -11.56
N PHE A 77 0.00 -2.31 -11.19
CA PHE A 77 1.22 -1.80 -11.79
C PHE A 77 2.41 -2.66 -11.36
N TYR A 78 2.45 -3.04 -10.11
CA TYR A 78 3.51 -3.89 -9.59
C TYR A 78 3.55 -5.22 -10.36
N ALA A 79 2.40 -5.83 -10.54
CA ALA A 79 2.33 -7.12 -11.23
C ALA A 79 2.83 -7.00 -12.67
N SER A 80 2.52 -5.91 -13.33
CA SER A 80 2.97 -5.75 -14.69
C SER A 80 4.47 -5.50 -14.76
N VAL A 81 5.04 -4.78 -13.81
CA VAL A 81 6.47 -4.54 -13.80
C VAL A 81 7.22 -5.84 -13.52
N ILE A 82 6.72 -6.66 -12.60
CA ILE A 82 7.37 -7.90 -12.30
C ILE A 82 7.36 -8.80 -13.52
N LYS A 83 6.28 -8.74 -14.32
CA LYS A 83 6.26 -9.56 -15.44
C LYS A 83 7.29 -9.13 -16.43
N GLU A 84 7.57 -7.92 -16.58
CA GLU A 84 8.55 -7.56 -17.53
C GLU A 84 9.82 -7.56 -16.92
N LYS A 85 9.89 -7.78 -15.88
CA LYS A 85 10.91 -7.95 -15.14
C LYS A 85 12.05 -7.48 -15.21
N GLU A 86 12.52 -7.62 -14.52
CA GLU A 86 13.64 -7.30 -14.37
C GLU A 86 14.03 -6.21 -15.06
N MET A 87 13.49 -5.89 -15.88
CA MET A 87 13.85 -5.01 -16.61
C MET A 87 14.29 -3.95 -15.90
N SER A 88 14.03 -3.86 -14.93
CA SER A 88 14.46 -2.82 -14.46
C SER A 88 14.53 -2.61 -13.22
N GLU A 89 15.29 -2.25 -12.77
CA GLU A 89 15.35 -2.08 -11.56
C GLU A 89 14.71 -0.89 -11.26
N TYR A 90 14.15 -0.23 -11.95
CA TYR A 90 13.73 0.93 -11.74
C TYR A 90 12.52 0.87 -11.26
N THR A 91 12.06 0.93 -10.57
CA THR A 91 11.01 0.80 -10.08
C THR A 91 10.47 1.84 -9.49
N TYR A 92 10.52 2.40 -9.23
CA TYR A 92 9.94 3.16 -8.52
C TYR A 92 9.72 4.23 -8.52
N PRO A 93 9.83 4.41 -8.17
CA PRO A 93 9.54 5.50 -7.73
C PRO A 93 8.68 6.32 -8.46
N CYS A 94 8.58 6.32 -9.65
CA CYS A 94 7.72 7.15 -10.25
C CYS A 94 6.34 6.89 -9.85
N GLY A 95 6.01 5.79 -9.36
CA GLY A 95 4.69 5.53 -8.91
C GLY A 95 4.47 5.87 -7.48
N MET A 96 5.49 6.33 -6.79
CA MET A 96 5.36 6.58 -5.42
C MET A 96 5.20 8.03 -5.21
N GLU A 97 4.02 8.49 -4.85
CA GLU A 97 3.86 9.83 -4.65
C GLU A 97 3.38 10.16 -3.36
N LYS A 98 3.65 11.24 -2.81
CA LYS A 98 3.20 11.61 -1.53
C LYS A 98 1.84 12.10 -1.58
#